data_2c42367ae7c8de5c5560d91b709d8f7a
#
_entry.id   2c42367ae7c8de5c5560d91b709d8f7a
#
_cell.length_a   1.000
_cell.length_b   1.000
_cell.length_c   1.000
_cell.angle_alpha   90.00
_cell.angle_beta   90.00
_cell.angle_gamma   90.00
#
_symmetry.space_group_name_H-M   'P 1'
#
loop_
_entity.id
_entity.type
_entity.pdbx_description
1 polymer ?
#
loop_
_entity_poly.entity_id
_entity_poly.type
_entity_poly.pdbx_seq_one_letter_code
_entity_poly.pdbx_strand_id
1 'polypeptide(L)'
;MPKFIGDLDCRLTLYRNCRNTENIAVTSLRPITERKPKVFEGAVKGTPAKIHFCDSVQNERERIDSIIDDLAADGYRDIVLLTCKTEATSILSDSVNNGKYRNKYLFTTCRKFKGLEADVVILLDVDKTTFEQGNALIFYVGTSRARIKLEIAAILSDDNCKEILMSILNYRGKIRRAQKDLAGALNAIGSLDS
;
A
#
# COMPACT_ATOMS: atom_id res chain seq x y z
N MET A 1 4.80 -26.30 12.36
CA MET A 1 5.61 -25.54 13.33
C MET A 1 6.92 -26.28 13.56
N PRO A 2 8.07 -25.59 13.59
CA PRO A 2 9.34 -26.23 13.98
C PRO A 2 9.24 -26.79 15.40
N LYS A 3 9.78 -28.00 15.62
CA LYS A 3 9.69 -28.71 16.92
C LYS A 3 10.20 -27.90 18.11
N PHE A 4 11.28 -27.09 17.91
CA PHE A 4 11.88 -26.29 18.98
C PHE A 4 10.97 -25.17 19.54
N ILE A 5 9.90 -24.78 18.84
CA ILE A 5 8.96 -23.77 19.35
C ILE A 5 8.06 -24.34 20.47
N GLY A 6 7.87 -25.68 20.48
CA GLY A 6 7.10 -26.37 21.53
C GLY A 6 7.81 -26.41 22.88
N ASP A 7 9.14 -26.29 22.88
CA ASP A 7 10.00 -26.49 24.06
C ASP A 7 10.38 -25.18 24.77
N LEU A 8 9.76 -24.04 24.37
CA LEU A 8 10.03 -22.74 24.99
C LEU A 8 9.20 -22.57 26.27
N ASP A 9 9.85 -22.19 27.37
CA ASP A 9 9.22 -21.93 28.67
C ASP A 9 8.22 -20.75 28.64
N CYS A 10 8.36 -19.86 27.66
CA CYS A 10 7.49 -18.72 27.47
C CYS A 10 7.15 -18.51 25.98
N ARG A 11 5.86 -18.35 25.68
CA ARG A 11 5.36 -18.08 24.34
C ARG A 11 4.56 -16.78 24.32
N LEU A 12 5.13 -15.75 23.70
CA LEU A 12 4.42 -14.49 23.46
C LEU A 12 3.77 -14.53 22.08
N THR A 13 2.47 -14.32 22.03
CA THR A 13 1.72 -14.19 20.78
C THR A 13 1.14 -12.79 20.66
N LEU A 14 1.57 -12.03 19.64
CA LEU A 14 1.03 -10.71 19.37
C LEU A 14 -0.24 -10.84 18.52
N TYR A 15 -1.38 -10.49 19.11
CA TYR A 15 -2.69 -10.60 18.47
C TYR A 15 -3.21 -9.28 17.89
N ARG A 16 -2.57 -8.14 18.20
CA ARG A 16 -3.05 -6.82 17.85
C ARG A 16 -2.01 -6.05 17.04
N ASN A 17 -2.47 -5.32 16.03
CA ASN A 17 -1.61 -4.41 15.29
C ASN A 17 -1.42 -3.13 16.13
N CYS A 18 -0.18 -2.81 16.46
CA CYS A 18 0.21 -1.61 17.21
C CYS A 18 1.15 -0.69 16.41
N ARG A 19 1.39 -1.01 15.13
CA ARG A 19 2.33 -0.28 14.26
C ARG A 19 1.64 0.82 13.46
N ASN A 20 0.54 0.47 12.82
CA ASN A 20 -0.16 1.33 11.87
C ASN A 20 -1.37 1.99 12.53
N THR A 21 -1.84 3.10 11.95
CA THR A 21 -3.20 3.57 12.22
C THR A 21 -4.23 2.52 11.81
N GLU A 22 -5.43 2.58 12.40
CA GLU A 22 -6.49 1.61 12.10
C GLU A 22 -6.83 1.57 10.60
N ASN A 23 -6.95 2.75 9.96
CA ASN A 23 -7.28 2.83 8.54
C ASN A 23 -6.22 2.15 7.67
N ILE A 24 -4.92 2.37 7.93
CA ILE A 24 -3.83 1.73 7.18
C ILE A 24 -3.85 0.21 7.40
N ALA A 25 -4.06 -0.24 8.63
CA ALA A 25 -4.13 -1.66 8.94
C ALA A 25 -5.27 -2.37 8.19
N VAL A 26 -6.45 -1.72 8.10
CA VAL A 26 -7.59 -2.23 7.33
C VAL A 26 -7.26 -2.28 5.84
N THR A 27 -6.78 -1.17 5.25
CA THR A 27 -6.42 -1.09 3.82
C THR A 27 -5.40 -2.17 3.45
N SER A 28 -4.37 -2.36 4.28
CA SER A 28 -3.31 -3.34 4.02
C SER A 28 -3.84 -4.78 3.95
N LEU A 29 -4.81 -5.14 4.76
CA LEU A 29 -5.33 -6.50 4.84
C LEU A 29 -6.45 -6.82 3.85
N ARG A 30 -7.13 -5.82 3.31
CA ARG A 30 -8.30 -6.02 2.44
C ARG A 30 -8.08 -6.95 1.24
N PRO A 31 -6.94 -6.91 0.51
CA PRO A 31 -6.71 -7.84 -0.59
C PRO A 31 -6.51 -9.29 -0.15
N ILE A 32 -6.25 -9.54 1.13
CA ILE A 32 -5.96 -10.88 1.65
C ILE A 32 -7.16 -11.47 2.40
N THR A 33 -7.91 -10.65 3.12
CA THR A 33 -9.02 -11.11 3.97
C THR A 33 -10.07 -10.04 4.18
N GLU A 34 -11.32 -10.45 4.25
CA GLU A 34 -12.43 -9.59 4.64
C GLU A 34 -12.46 -9.30 6.16
N ARG A 35 -11.71 -10.04 6.96
CA ARG A 35 -11.69 -9.86 8.41
C ARG A 35 -11.01 -8.53 8.76
N LYS A 36 -11.63 -7.78 9.64
CA LYS A 36 -11.00 -6.58 10.20
C LYS A 36 -9.77 -6.96 11.04
N PRO A 37 -8.64 -6.23 10.92
CA PRO A 37 -7.51 -6.44 11.80
C PRO A 37 -7.89 -6.16 13.25
N LYS A 38 -7.34 -6.95 14.17
CA LYS A 38 -7.39 -6.60 15.58
C LYS A 38 -6.32 -5.53 15.82
N VAL A 39 -6.75 -4.32 16.08
CA VAL A 39 -5.85 -3.22 16.43
C VAL A 39 -5.73 -3.09 17.96
N PHE A 40 -4.70 -2.39 18.39
CA PHE A 40 -4.47 -2.08 19.81
C PHE A 40 -5.62 -1.20 20.34
N GLU A 41 -6.00 -1.40 21.59
CA GLU A 41 -7.00 -0.58 22.29
C GLU A 41 -6.42 0.81 22.51
N GLY A 42 -6.94 1.81 21.84
CA GLY A 42 -6.34 3.15 21.78
C GLY A 42 -5.54 3.43 20.51
N ALA A 43 -5.54 2.50 19.52
CA ALA A 43 -4.98 2.77 18.21
C ALA A 43 -5.64 4.00 17.57
N VAL A 44 -4.82 4.91 17.06
CA VAL A 44 -5.30 6.09 16.34
C VAL A 44 -5.97 5.65 15.06
N LYS A 45 -7.17 6.17 14.78
CA LYS A 45 -7.88 5.88 13.52
C LYS A 45 -7.05 6.29 12.29
N GLY A 46 -6.40 7.44 12.37
CA GLY A 46 -5.58 8.01 11.29
C GLY A 46 -6.40 8.48 10.10
N THR A 47 -5.71 9.01 9.10
CA THR A 47 -6.30 9.35 7.82
C THR A 47 -6.49 8.09 6.98
N PRO A 48 -7.55 7.98 6.15
CA PRO A 48 -7.64 6.92 5.16
C PRO A 48 -6.47 6.95 4.19
N ALA A 49 -6.05 5.78 3.72
CA ALA A 49 -5.12 5.70 2.59
C ALA A 49 -5.71 6.38 1.36
N LYS A 50 -4.86 6.95 0.50
CA LYS A 50 -5.30 7.49 -0.79
C LYS A 50 -4.81 6.59 -1.92
N ILE A 51 -5.69 6.33 -2.90
CA ILE A 51 -5.33 5.64 -4.14
C ILE A 51 -5.47 6.63 -5.28
N HIS A 52 -4.37 6.84 -6.00
CA HIS A 52 -4.27 7.66 -7.19
C HIS A 52 -4.33 6.74 -8.40
N PHE A 53 -5.43 6.81 -9.14
CA PHE A 53 -5.61 6.02 -10.34
C PHE A 53 -4.97 6.75 -11.52
N CYS A 54 -3.99 6.11 -12.14
CA CYS A 54 -3.22 6.61 -13.25
C CYS A 54 -3.58 5.84 -14.53
N ASP A 55 -3.55 6.51 -15.67
CA ASP A 55 -3.86 5.92 -16.97
C ASP A 55 -2.62 5.42 -17.71
N SER A 56 -1.45 5.88 -17.32
CA SER A 56 -0.18 5.59 -17.97
C SER A 56 1.00 5.64 -16.98
N VAL A 57 2.12 5.05 -17.39
CA VAL A 57 3.40 5.14 -16.66
C VAL A 57 3.85 6.58 -16.47
N GLN A 58 3.67 7.43 -17.49
CA GLN A 58 4.05 8.82 -17.41
C GLN A 58 3.18 9.58 -16.40
N ASN A 59 1.87 9.34 -16.44
CA ASN A 59 0.94 9.94 -15.48
C ASN A 59 1.22 9.47 -14.04
N GLU A 60 1.58 8.18 -13.84
CA GLU A 60 1.99 7.69 -12.51
C GLU A 60 3.25 8.40 -12.00
N ARG A 61 4.27 8.61 -12.86
CA ARG A 61 5.48 9.37 -12.48
C ARG A 61 5.17 10.79 -12.04
N GLU A 62 4.39 11.53 -12.85
CA GLU A 62 3.98 12.91 -12.54
C GLU A 62 3.17 12.98 -11.24
N ARG A 63 2.31 11.98 -11.04
CA ARG A 63 1.52 11.88 -9.82
C ARG A 63 2.40 11.64 -8.59
N ILE A 64 3.40 10.78 -8.68
CA ILE A 64 4.36 10.54 -7.58
C ILE A 64 5.12 11.82 -7.22
N ASP A 65 5.57 12.59 -8.22
CA ASP A 65 6.23 13.87 -7.98
C ASP A 65 5.31 14.86 -7.25
N SER A 66 4.05 14.98 -7.71
CA SER A 66 3.05 15.82 -7.04
C SER A 66 2.78 15.38 -5.59
N ILE A 67 2.62 14.08 -5.36
CA ILE A 67 2.42 13.52 -4.00
C ILE A 67 3.59 13.88 -3.08
N ILE A 68 4.83 13.75 -3.58
CA ILE A 68 6.02 14.06 -2.80
C ILE A 68 6.07 15.54 -2.44
N ASP A 69 5.75 16.43 -3.39
CA ASP A 69 5.77 17.87 -3.17
C ASP A 69 4.68 18.29 -2.16
N ASP A 70 3.47 17.73 -2.27
CA ASP A 70 2.38 17.95 -1.31
C ASP A 70 2.77 17.47 0.10
N LEU A 71 3.32 16.27 0.22
CA LEU A 71 3.77 15.72 1.50
C LEU A 71 4.90 16.53 2.13
N ALA A 72 5.83 17.02 1.30
CA ALA A 72 6.91 17.87 1.77
C ALA A 72 6.40 19.25 2.24
N ALA A 73 5.39 19.81 1.57
CA ALA A 73 4.71 21.04 1.97
C ALA A 73 3.94 20.84 3.28
N ASP A 74 3.29 19.69 3.47
CA ASP A 74 2.64 19.29 4.72
C ASP A 74 3.63 19.03 5.89
N GLY A 75 4.94 19.10 5.63
CA GLY A 75 5.97 18.96 6.66
C GLY A 75 6.49 17.55 6.88
N TYR A 76 6.02 16.53 6.12
CA TYR A 76 6.56 15.18 6.23
C TYR A 76 8.01 15.12 5.74
N ARG A 77 8.84 14.35 6.47
CA ARG A 77 10.28 14.18 6.15
C ARG A 77 10.68 12.72 5.98
N ASP A 78 10.07 11.82 6.74
CA ASP A 78 10.27 10.38 6.65
C ASP A 78 9.32 9.77 5.61
N ILE A 79 9.67 9.96 4.33
CA ILE A 79 8.92 9.48 3.17
C ILE A 79 9.73 8.41 2.46
N VAL A 80 9.12 7.25 2.22
CA VAL A 80 9.74 6.13 1.51
C VAL A 80 8.88 5.73 0.32
N LEU A 81 9.53 5.50 -0.83
CA LEU A 81 8.90 4.99 -2.04
C LEU A 81 9.13 3.48 -2.13
N LEU A 82 8.05 2.72 -2.16
CA LEU A 82 8.10 1.25 -2.24
C LEU A 82 7.47 0.76 -3.54
N THR A 83 8.24 0.03 -4.34
CA THR A 83 7.71 -0.61 -5.54
C THR A 83 7.20 -2.02 -5.26
N CYS A 84 6.04 -2.36 -5.86
CA CYS A 84 5.52 -3.73 -5.89
C CYS A 84 6.31 -4.64 -6.87
N LYS A 85 7.10 -4.06 -7.76
CA LYS A 85 7.94 -4.75 -8.76
C LYS A 85 9.38 -4.90 -8.28
N THR A 86 10.30 -5.21 -9.18
CA THR A 86 11.75 -5.12 -8.91
C THR A 86 12.22 -3.70 -9.20
N GLU A 87 13.36 -3.31 -8.62
CA GLU A 87 13.95 -1.98 -8.91
C GLU A 87 14.20 -1.77 -10.41
N ALA A 88 14.60 -2.83 -11.13
CA ALA A 88 14.88 -2.77 -12.57
C ALA A 88 13.61 -2.66 -13.44
N THR A 89 12.47 -3.14 -12.96
CA THR A 89 11.20 -3.13 -13.71
C THR A 89 10.20 -2.09 -13.21
N SER A 90 10.58 -1.33 -12.18
CA SER A 90 9.78 -0.22 -11.67
C SER A 90 9.72 0.93 -12.68
N ILE A 91 8.62 1.68 -12.64
CA ILE A 91 8.48 2.93 -13.40
C ILE A 91 9.55 3.97 -13.05
N LEU A 92 10.16 3.88 -11.87
CA LEU A 92 11.21 4.79 -11.42
C LEU A 92 12.62 4.28 -11.71
N SER A 93 12.81 3.12 -12.35
CA SER A 93 14.12 2.51 -12.59
C SER A 93 15.15 3.47 -13.21
N ASP A 94 14.73 4.27 -14.19
CA ASP A 94 15.58 5.24 -14.87
C ASP A 94 15.86 6.52 -14.07
N SER A 95 15.07 6.78 -13.03
CA SER A 95 15.08 8.02 -12.25
C SER A 95 15.80 7.87 -10.92
N VAL A 96 16.29 6.66 -10.60
CA VAL A 96 16.86 6.33 -9.30
C VAL A 96 18.35 6.12 -9.37
N ASN A 97 19.11 6.95 -8.65
CA ASN A 97 20.53 6.77 -8.43
C ASN A 97 20.77 6.27 -7.00
N ASN A 98 21.48 5.15 -6.86
CA ASN A 98 21.92 4.59 -5.56
C ASN A 98 20.74 4.34 -4.56
N GLY A 99 19.58 3.94 -5.05
CA GLY A 99 18.41 3.66 -4.22
C GLY A 99 17.71 4.91 -3.67
N LYS A 100 18.02 6.12 -4.20
CA LYS A 100 17.38 7.37 -3.81
C LYS A 100 16.67 8.01 -4.98
N TYR A 101 15.42 8.39 -4.74
CA TYR A 101 14.63 9.18 -5.68
C TYR A 101 14.84 10.67 -5.42
N ARG A 102 15.08 11.45 -6.48
CA ARG A 102 15.38 12.90 -6.38
C ARG A 102 16.55 13.20 -5.40
N ASN A 103 17.48 12.25 -5.24
CA ASN A 103 18.63 12.32 -4.31
C ASN A 103 18.25 12.53 -2.83
N LYS A 104 16.98 12.36 -2.46
CA LYS A 104 16.47 12.68 -1.13
C LYS A 104 15.71 11.53 -0.48
N TYR A 105 14.82 10.87 -1.20
CA TYR A 105 13.91 9.87 -0.67
C TYR A 105 14.41 8.46 -0.96
N LEU A 106 14.32 7.57 0.05
CA LEU A 106 14.63 6.16 -0.15
C LEU A 106 13.64 5.55 -1.13
N PHE A 107 14.16 4.93 -2.19
CA PHE A 107 13.42 4.08 -3.11
C PHE A 107 13.92 2.65 -3.01
N THR A 108 13.01 1.69 -2.80
CA THR A 108 13.36 0.27 -2.75
C THR A 108 12.12 -0.60 -2.98
N THR A 109 12.30 -1.92 -3.02
CA THR A 109 11.19 -2.85 -3.16
C THR A 109 10.49 -3.13 -1.83
N CYS A 110 9.19 -3.46 -1.87
CA CYS A 110 8.46 -3.90 -0.70
C CYS A 110 9.17 -5.05 0.04
N ARG A 111 9.82 -5.95 -0.71
CA ARG A 111 10.54 -7.11 -0.12
C ARG A 111 11.78 -6.71 0.65
N LYS A 112 12.59 -5.80 0.10
CA LYS A 112 13.83 -5.32 0.77
C LYS A 112 13.51 -4.47 2.00
N PHE A 113 12.38 -3.77 2.00
CA PHE A 113 11.94 -2.94 3.12
C PHE A 113 11.24 -3.73 4.24
N LYS A 114 11.19 -5.07 4.13
CA LYS A 114 10.61 -5.93 5.16
C LYS A 114 11.32 -5.76 6.51
N GLY A 115 10.55 -5.49 7.57
CA GLY A 115 11.08 -5.26 8.92
C GLY A 115 11.32 -3.79 9.27
N LEU A 116 11.38 -2.91 8.28
CA LEU A 116 11.48 -1.46 8.47
C LEU A 116 10.08 -0.82 8.44
N GLU A 117 10.01 0.46 8.76
CA GLU A 117 8.80 1.28 8.70
C GLU A 117 9.16 2.74 8.47
N ALA A 118 8.21 3.54 7.99
CA ALA A 118 8.33 4.97 7.76
C ALA A 118 7.04 5.68 8.14
N ASP A 119 7.11 6.98 8.40
CA ASP A 119 5.92 7.77 8.69
C ASP A 119 4.98 7.80 7.49
N VAL A 120 5.53 7.98 6.30
CA VAL A 120 4.80 7.99 5.04
C VAL A 120 5.37 6.97 4.07
N VAL A 121 4.49 6.16 3.50
CA VAL A 121 4.82 5.27 2.38
C VAL A 121 4.06 5.73 1.15
N ILE A 122 4.78 5.87 0.04
CA ILE A 122 4.22 5.96 -1.30
C ILE A 122 4.44 4.58 -1.95
N LEU A 123 3.35 3.82 -2.10
CA LEU A 123 3.37 2.54 -2.80
C LEU A 123 3.11 2.78 -4.28
N LEU A 124 3.99 2.30 -5.14
CA LEU A 124 3.93 2.50 -6.58
C LEU A 124 4.02 1.20 -7.36
N ASP A 125 3.83 1.27 -8.69
CA ASP A 125 3.76 0.10 -9.55
C ASP A 125 2.62 -0.88 -9.19
N VAL A 126 1.55 -0.36 -8.61
CA VAL A 126 0.36 -1.15 -8.31
C VAL A 126 -0.45 -1.31 -9.59
N ASP A 127 -0.65 -2.54 -10.00
CA ASP A 127 -1.47 -2.91 -11.14
C ASP A 127 -2.40 -4.09 -10.79
N LYS A 128 -3.19 -4.57 -11.75
CA LYS A 128 -4.09 -5.69 -11.53
C LYS A 128 -3.38 -6.92 -10.94
N THR A 129 -2.17 -7.21 -11.42
CA THR A 129 -1.43 -8.41 -10.99
C THR A 129 -1.05 -8.34 -9.51
N THR A 130 -0.95 -7.14 -8.94
CA THR A 130 -0.68 -6.93 -7.51
C THR A 130 -1.75 -7.54 -6.62
N PHE A 131 -2.99 -7.64 -7.10
CA PHE A 131 -4.12 -8.18 -6.35
C PHE A 131 -4.36 -9.68 -6.58
N GLU A 132 -3.66 -10.29 -7.53
CA GLU A 132 -3.79 -11.71 -7.81
C GLU A 132 -3.24 -12.59 -6.69
N GLN A 133 -3.69 -13.86 -6.65
CA GLN A 133 -3.29 -14.81 -5.62
C GLN A 133 -1.76 -14.96 -5.55
N GLY A 134 -1.21 -14.79 -4.36
CA GLY A 134 0.23 -14.80 -4.08
C GLY A 134 0.89 -13.41 -4.14
N ASN A 135 0.43 -12.50 -5.00
CA ASN A 135 0.97 -11.15 -5.11
C ASN A 135 0.37 -10.17 -4.09
N ALA A 136 -0.87 -10.40 -3.65
CA ALA A 136 -1.52 -9.59 -2.62
C ALA A 136 -0.70 -9.46 -1.32
N LEU A 137 0.18 -10.42 -1.04
CA LEU A 137 1.13 -10.34 0.07
C LEU A 137 2.17 -9.22 -0.12
N ILE A 138 2.55 -8.88 -1.37
CA ILE A 138 3.47 -7.77 -1.66
C ILE A 138 2.80 -6.45 -1.34
N PHE A 139 1.53 -6.29 -1.73
CA PHE A 139 0.71 -5.14 -1.36
C PHE A 139 0.64 -4.99 0.16
N TYR A 140 0.30 -6.08 0.88
CA TYR A 140 0.27 -6.08 2.35
C TYR A 140 1.62 -5.70 2.96
N VAL A 141 2.72 -6.29 2.47
CA VAL A 141 4.06 -6.00 2.98
C VAL A 141 4.40 -4.53 2.79
N GLY A 142 4.13 -3.93 1.63
CA GLY A 142 4.42 -2.53 1.34
C GLY A 142 3.54 -1.59 2.16
N THR A 143 2.22 -1.74 2.09
CA THR A 143 1.26 -0.85 2.75
C THR A 143 1.38 -0.88 4.27
N SER A 144 1.65 -2.05 4.86
CA SER A 144 1.83 -2.20 6.30
C SER A 144 3.12 -1.57 6.86
N ARG A 145 3.96 -0.98 6.02
CA ARG A 145 5.16 -0.23 6.45
C ARG A 145 4.87 1.23 6.82
N ALA A 146 3.74 1.77 6.37
CA ALA A 146 3.32 3.12 6.71
C ALA A 146 2.85 3.20 8.15
N ARG A 147 3.38 4.15 8.92
CA ARG A 147 2.93 4.40 10.31
C ARG A 147 1.76 5.38 10.35
N ILE A 148 1.85 6.47 9.60
CA ILE A 148 0.95 7.63 9.70
C ILE A 148 0.14 7.83 8.42
N LYS A 149 0.77 7.80 7.25
CA LYS A 149 0.13 8.14 5.97
C LYS A 149 0.53 7.17 4.88
N LEU A 150 -0.45 6.78 4.06
CA LEU A 150 -0.27 5.84 2.96
C LEU A 150 -0.87 6.44 1.69
N GLU A 151 -0.02 6.63 0.69
CA GLU A 151 -0.37 7.02 -0.67
C GLU A 151 -0.08 5.84 -1.61
N ILE A 152 -0.99 5.55 -2.53
CA ILE A 152 -0.88 4.42 -3.45
C ILE A 152 -1.07 4.94 -4.87
N ALA A 153 -0.06 4.83 -5.72
CA ALA A 153 -0.17 5.11 -7.14
C ALA A 153 -0.42 3.80 -7.89
N ALA A 154 -1.45 3.77 -8.74
CA ALA A 154 -1.91 2.54 -9.36
C ALA A 154 -2.34 2.77 -10.83
N ILE A 155 -1.84 1.93 -11.73
CA ILE A 155 -2.30 1.88 -13.13
C ILE A 155 -3.41 0.83 -13.22
N LEU A 156 -4.66 1.28 -13.07
CA LEU A 156 -5.84 0.42 -13.06
C LEU A 156 -6.95 1.05 -13.88
N SER A 157 -7.28 0.42 -15.01
CA SER A 157 -8.47 0.78 -15.79
C SER A 157 -9.77 0.45 -15.05
N ASP A 158 -10.88 1.02 -15.49
CA ASP A 158 -12.21 0.67 -14.95
C ASP A 158 -12.50 -0.83 -15.02
N ASP A 159 -12.06 -1.50 -16.09
CA ASP A 159 -12.27 -2.94 -16.25
C ASP A 159 -11.38 -3.75 -15.30
N ASN A 160 -10.13 -3.33 -15.07
CA ASN A 160 -9.28 -3.92 -14.03
C ASN A 160 -9.94 -3.77 -12.64
N CYS A 161 -10.46 -2.58 -12.34
CA CYS A 161 -11.14 -2.33 -11.08
C CYS A 161 -12.38 -3.21 -10.88
N LYS A 162 -13.21 -3.38 -11.93
CA LYS A 162 -14.37 -4.28 -11.90
C LYS A 162 -13.97 -5.73 -11.63
N GLU A 163 -12.93 -6.19 -12.32
CA GLU A 163 -12.45 -7.57 -12.16
C GLU A 163 -11.89 -7.81 -10.75
N ILE A 164 -11.09 -6.88 -10.22
CA ILE A 164 -10.58 -6.95 -8.85
C ILE A 164 -11.74 -7.00 -7.84
N LEU A 165 -12.72 -6.12 -8.00
CA LEU A 165 -13.91 -6.09 -7.13
C LEU A 165 -14.66 -7.42 -7.13
N MET A 166 -14.93 -7.98 -8.32
CA MET A 166 -15.77 -9.17 -8.48
C MET A 166 -15.03 -10.47 -8.12
N SER A 167 -13.79 -10.61 -8.62
CA SER A 167 -13.08 -11.89 -8.59
C SER A 167 -12.13 -12.03 -7.39
N ILE A 168 -11.64 -10.93 -6.84
CA ILE A 168 -10.64 -10.96 -5.78
C ILE A 168 -11.24 -10.52 -4.44
N LEU A 169 -11.98 -9.41 -4.43
CA LEU A 169 -12.55 -8.86 -3.20
C LEU A 169 -13.97 -9.37 -2.90
N ASN A 170 -14.54 -10.21 -3.76
CA ASN A 170 -15.91 -10.74 -3.63
C ASN A 170 -16.95 -9.64 -3.32
N TYR A 171 -16.79 -8.48 -3.96
CA TYR A 171 -17.62 -7.32 -3.70
C TYR A 171 -19.08 -7.58 -4.07
N ARG A 172 -19.98 -7.42 -3.12
CA ARG A 172 -21.43 -7.72 -3.28
C ARG A 172 -22.26 -6.50 -3.62
N GLY A 173 -21.66 -5.32 -3.67
CA GLY A 173 -22.34 -4.07 -3.99
C GLY A 173 -22.57 -3.91 -5.50
N LYS A 174 -23.43 -2.94 -5.86
CA LYS A 174 -23.58 -2.53 -7.26
C LYS A 174 -22.41 -1.64 -7.66
N ILE A 175 -21.63 -2.07 -8.64
CA ILE A 175 -20.51 -1.29 -9.19
C ILE A 175 -21.10 -0.16 -10.06
N ARG A 176 -20.84 1.08 -9.67
CA ARG A 176 -21.30 2.28 -10.40
C ARG A 176 -20.14 3.07 -10.98
N ARG A 177 -19.09 3.25 -10.18
CA ARG A 177 -17.83 3.93 -10.53
C ARG A 177 -16.69 3.02 -10.06
N ALA A 178 -16.16 2.21 -10.97
CA ALA A 178 -15.30 1.09 -10.60
C ALA A 178 -14.09 1.49 -9.75
N GLN A 179 -13.39 2.56 -10.10
CA GLN A 179 -12.25 3.06 -9.32
C GLN A 179 -12.67 3.54 -7.93
N LYS A 180 -13.75 4.30 -7.82
CA LYS A 180 -14.28 4.77 -6.52
C LYS A 180 -14.75 3.61 -5.65
N ASP A 181 -15.45 2.65 -6.25
CA ASP A 181 -15.97 1.47 -5.56
C ASP A 181 -14.80 0.58 -5.08
N LEU A 182 -13.71 0.45 -5.88
CA LEU A 182 -12.50 -0.26 -5.49
C LEU A 182 -11.79 0.45 -4.33
N ALA A 183 -11.62 1.76 -4.40
CA ALA A 183 -11.02 2.50 -3.29
C ALA A 183 -11.82 2.29 -2.00
N GLY A 184 -13.15 2.41 -2.06
CA GLY A 184 -14.02 2.15 -0.90
C GLY A 184 -13.92 0.72 -0.38
N ALA A 185 -13.88 -0.29 -1.26
CA ALA A 185 -13.70 -1.68 -0.89
C ALA A 185 -12.36 -1.93 -0.18
N LEU A 186 -11.32 -1.21 -0.55
CA LEU A 186 -10.00 -1.24 0.10
C LEU A 186 -9.90 -0.35 1.34
N ASN A 187 -11.00 0.29 1.78
CA ASN A 187 -11.00 1.26 2.88
C ASN A 187 -10.08 2.46 2.61
N ALA A 188 -10.04 2.92 1.38
CA ALA A 188 -9.23 4.05 0.93
C ALA A 188 -10.10 5.11 0.25
N ILE A 189 -9.52 6.28 0.01
CA ILE A 189 -10.11 7.36 -0.77
C ILE A 189 -9.45 7.34 -2.15
N GLY A 190 -10.25 7.26 -3.21
CA GLY A 190 -9.78 7.40 -4.58
C GLY A 190 -9.62 8.86 -4.95
N SER A 191 -8.46 9.27 -5.46
CA SER A 191 -8.32 10.51 -6.20
C SER A 191 -8.44 10.16 -7.68
N LEU A 192 -9.49 10.66 -8.29
CA LEU A 192 -9.63 10.66 -9.74
C LEU A 192 -8.94 11.93 -10.24
N ASP A 193 -8.12 11.82 -11.27
CA ASP A 193 -7.67 13.00 -11.99
C ASP A 193 -8.91 13.64 -12.63
N SER A 194 -9.21 14.85 -12.22
CA SER A 194 -10.24 15.70 -12.81
C SER A 194 -9.73 16.38 -14.06
#